data_cec33410876fc4b9c6e99333b27f6684
#
_entry.id   cec33410876fc4b9c6e99333b27f6684
#
_cell.length_a   1.000
_cell.length_b   1.000
_cell.length_c   1.000
_cell.angle_alpha   90.00
_cell.angle_beta   90.00
_cell.angle_gamma   90.00
#
_symmetry.space_group_name_H-M   'P 1'
#
loop_
_entity.id
_entity.type
_entity.pdbx_description
1 polymer ?
#
loop_
_entity_poly.entity_id
_entity_poly.type
_entity_poly.pdbx_seq_one_letter_code
_entity_poly.pdbx_strand_id
1 'polypeptide(L)'
;MAVIDLKTSENAALMRKFCSLGANCEFGVAQRRCGAEPLDVLRWAWTPTDVLLRLMRSGFANIADDLDVIIGPGRKEHAVRSKRYGFTWHAFTRELSPEQILRRERARLPRLAEIGSSPFLYEGSQ
;
A
#
# COMPACT_ATOMS: atom_id res chain seq x y z
N MET A 1 -22.40 22.86 14.57
CA MET A 1 -22.11 21.43 14.41
C MET A 1 -20.74 21.12 15.01
N ALA A 2 -20.66 20.16 15.87
CA ALA A 2 -19.38 19.78 16.47
C ALA A 2 -18.52 19.04 15.46
N VAL A 3 -17.24 19.41 15.39
CA VAL A 3 -16.24 18.70 14.58
C VAL A 3 -15.67 17.57 15.46
N ILE A 4 -15.71 16.34 14.95
CA ILE A 4 -15.13 15.21 15.64
C ILE A 4 -13.65 15.13 15.27
N ASP A 5 -12.79 15.22 16.26
CA ASP A 5 -11.37 14.98 16.06
C ASP A 5 -11.10 13.46 16.09
N LEU A 6 -10.72 12.92 14.94
CA LEU A 6 -10.40 11.49 14.80
C LEU A 6 -8.98 11.17 15.23
N LYS A 7 -8.10 12.18 15.34
CA LYS A 7 -6.69 11.96 15.70
C LYS A 7 -6.54 11.81 17.20
N THR A 8 -6.84 10.63 17.71
CA THR A 8 -6.59 10.26 19.10
C THR A 8 -5.59 9.11 19.13
N SER A 9 -4.88 8.96 20.26
CA SER A 9 -3.95 7.84 20.41
C SER A 9 -4.67 6.49 20.35
N GLU A 10 -5.90 6.42 20.84
CA GLU A 10 -6.72 5.21 20.79
C GLU A 10 -7.09 4.85 19.36
N ASN A 11 -7.56 5.82 18.57
CA ASN A 11 -7.90 5.60 17.17
C ASN A 11 -6.68 5.23 16.34
N ALA A 12 -5.55 5.90 16.55
CA ALA A 12 -4.31 5.58 15.85
C ALA A 12 -3.85 4.15 16.17
N ALA A 13 -3.90 3.76 17.44
CA ALA A 13 -3.51 2.42 17.85
C ALA A 13 -4.45 1.36 17.24
N LEU A 14 -5.75 1.62 17.22
CA LEU A 14 -6.72 0.73 16.60
C LEU A 14 -6.45 0.57 15.10
N MET A 15 -6.27 1.69 14.40
CA MET A 15 -6.09 1.67 12.95
C MET A 15 -4.78 1.00 12.51
N ARG A 16 -3.74 1.02 13.35
CA ARG A 16 -2.49 0.31 13.07
C ARG A 16 -2.62 -1.21 13.13
N LYS A 17 -3.68 -1.73 13.73
CA LYS A 17 -3.95 -3.17 13.77
C LYS A 17 -4.42 -3.72 12.43
N PHE A 18 -4.85 -2.86 11.52
CA PHE A 18 -5.38 -3.27 10.23
C PHE A 18 -4.35 -3.06 9.14
N CYS A 19 -4.30 -3.99 8.20
CA CYS A 19 -3.48 -3.90 7.01
C CYS A 19 -4.40 -3.76 5.80
N SER A 20 -4.17 -2.73 4.99
CA SER A 20 -4.93 -2.56 3.76
C SER A 20 -4.52 -3.63 2.73
N LEU A 21 -5.50 -4.24 2.09
CA LEU A 21 -5.28 -5.17 0.98
C LEU A 21 -5.30 -4.49 -0.38
N GLY A 22 -5.44 -3.17 -0.41
CA GLY A 22 -5.13 -2.38 -1.60
C GLY A 22 -6.16 -2.35 -2.70
N ALA A 23 -7.44 -2.54 -2.41
CA ALA A 23 -8.47 -2.36 -3.44
C ALA A 23 -8.49 -0.92 -3.95
N ASN A 24 -8.28 0.05 -3.03
CA ASN A 24 -8.13 1.46 -3.34
C ASN A 24 -7.42 2.16 -2.16
N CYS A 25 -7.23 3.48 -2.26
CA CYS A 25 -6.54 4.25 -1.21
C CYS A 25 -7.44 4.69 -0.06
N GLU A 26 -8.70 4.35 -0.08
CA GLU A 26 -9.71 4.85 0.86
C GLU A 26 -9.38 4.51 2.31
N PHE A 27 -9.01 3.26 2.58
CA PHE A 27 -8.65 2.85 3.93
C PHE A 27 -7.36 3.52 4.41
N GLY A 28 -6.38 3.72 3.52
CA GLY A 28 -5.16 4.45 3.84
C GLY A 28 -5.45 5.89 4.27
N VAL A 29 -6.40 6.54 3.61
CA VAL A 29 -6.85 7.89 3.98
C VAL A 29 -7.53 7.87 5.35
N ALA A 30 -8.36 6.87 5.63
CA ALA A 30 -9.01 6.72 6.92
C ALA A 30 -7.98 6.54 8.06
N GLN A 31 -6.94 5.72 7.82
CA GLN A 31 -5.84 5.56 8.77
C GLN A 31 -5.14 6.90 9.05
N ARG A 32 -4.87 7.67 8.00
CA ARG A 32 -4.23 8.98 8.12
C ARG A 32 -5.06 9.95 8.95
N ARG A 33 -6.37 9.97 8.75
CA ARG A 33 -7.28 10.81 9.52
C ARG A 33 -7.28 10.46 11.00
N CYS A 34 -7.01 9.21 11.34
CA CYS A 34 -6.89 8.75 12.73
C CYS A 34 -5.47 8.90 13.28
N GLY A 35 -4.53 9.44 12.51
CA GLY A 35 -3.15 9.62 12.94
C GLY A 35 -2.28 8.38 12.79
N ALA A 36 -2.73 7.36 12.04
CA ALA A 36 -1.96 6.16 11.79
C ALA A 36 -1.34 6.22 10.38
N GLU A 37 -0.03 6.00 10.30
CA GLU A 37 0.72 6.01 9.03
C GLU A 37 1.56 4.72 8.90
N PRO A 38 0.93 3.54 8.84
CA PRO A 38 1.69 2.30 8.67
C PRO A 38 2.35 2.24 7.29
N LEU A 39 3.48 1.54 7.21
CA LEU A 39 4.29 1.44 5.99
C LEU A 39 3.92 0.24 5.12
N ASP A 40 2.67 -0.11 5.07
CA ASP A 40 2.19 -1.26 4.28
C ASP A 40 2.23 -0.95 2.79
N VAL A 41 2.79 -1.85 2.01
CA VAL A 41 2.93 -1.67 0.55
C VAL A 41 1.57 -1.52 -0.13
N LEU A 42 0.60 -2.32 0.26
CA LEU A 42 -0.72 -2.31 -0.37
C LEU A 42 -1.61 -1.16 0.09
N ARG A 43 -1.17 -0.38 1.07
CA ARG A 43 -1.96 0.74 1.60
C ARG A 43 -2.35 1.75 0.51
N TRP A 44 -1.44 2.02 -0.40
CA TRP A 44 -1.63 2.99 -1.48
C TRP A 44 -1.68 2.32 -2.85
N ALA A 45 -2.01 1.05 -2.87
CA ALA A 45 -2.12 0.29 -4.10
C ALA A 45 -3.54 0.33 -4.66
N TRP A 46 -3.61 0.06 -5.95
CA TRP A 46 -4.86 -0.29 -6.60
C TRP A 46 -4.71 -1.73 -7.10
N THR A 47 -5.30 -2.66 -6.34
CA THR A 47 -5.15 -4.09 -6.57
C THR A 47 -6.51 -4.69 -6.86
N PRO A 48 -6.81 -5.02 -8.12
CA PRO A 48 -8.05 -5.73 -8.44
C PRO A 48 -8.15 -7.05 -7.67
N THR A 49 -9.37 -7.48 -7.39
CA THR A 49 -9.61 -8.66 -6.55
C THR A 49 -8.95 -9.92 -7.11
N ASP A 50 -8.99 -10.14 -8.43
CA ASP A 50 -8.35 -11.28 -9.06
C ASP A 50 -6.83 -11.27 -8.90
N VAL A 51 -6.22 -10.08 -8.97
CA VAL A 51 -4.78 -9.90 -8.74
C VAL A 51 -4.46 -10.18 -7.28
N LEU A 52 -5.26 -9.66 -6.35
CA LEU A 52 -5.07 -9.89 -4.94
C LEU A 52 -5.13 -11.39 -4.60
N LEU A 53 -6.08 -12.09 -5.17
CA LEU A 53 -6.19 -13.54 -4.97
C LEU A 53 -4.95 -14.28 -5.48
N ARG A 54 -4.42 -13.89 -6.64
CA ARG A 54 -3.17 -14.49 -7.16
C ARG A 54 -1.99 -14.21 -6.26
N LEU A 55 -1.88 -12.97 -5.77
CA LEU A 55 -0.83 -12.59 -4.83
C LEU A 55 -0.88 -13.45 -3.57
N MET A 56 -2.06 -13.57 -2.98
CA MET A 56 -2.21 -14.33 -1.74
C MET A 56 -1.99 -15.83 -1.94
N ARG A 57 -2.50 -16.40 -3.04
CA ARG A 57 -2.31 -17.83 -3.36
C ARG A 57 -0.84 -18.18 -3.58
N SER A 58 -0.07 -17.26 -4.15
CA SER A 58 1.36 -17.47 -4.39
C SER A 58 2.23 -17.09 -3.19
N GLY A 59 1.65 -16.56 -2.10
CA GLY A 59 2.41 -16.04 -0.97
C GLY A 59 3.28 -14.86 -1.36
N PHE A 60 2.83 -14.04 -2.31
CA PHE A 60 3.57 -12.90 -2.87
C PHE A 60 4.90 -13.31 -3.53
N ALA A 61 4.95 -14.53 -4.07
CA ALA A 61 6.17 -15.05 -4.67
C ALA A 61 6.66 -14.16 -5.81
N ASN A 62 7.96 -13.86 -5.80
CA ASN A 62 8.65 -13.11 -6.86
C ASN A 62 8.06 -11.73 -7.15
N ILE A 63 7.40 -11.12 -6.18
CA ILE A 63 6.76 -9.81 -6.36
C ILE A 63 7.78 -8.72 -6.70
N ALA A 64 9.03 -8.85 -6.25
CA ALA A 64 10.09 -7.88 -6.50
C ALA A 64 10.75 -8.04 -7.87
N ASP A 65 10.45 -9.08 -8.63
CA ASP A 65 11.21 -9.40 -9.83
C ASP A 65 10.80 -8.48 -10.95
N ASP A 66 9.75 -8.17 -11.36
CA ASP A 66 9.37 -7.37 -12.52
C ASP A 66 8.78 -6.01 -12.13
N LEU A 67 9.52 -5.27 -11.32
CA LEU A 67 9.09 -3.93 -10.92
C LEU A 67 9.52 -2.87 -11.93
N ASP A 68 8.67 -1.88 -12.09
CA ASP A 68 8.87 -0.78 -13.00
C ASP A 68 8.38 0.52 -12.33
N VAL A 69 9.02 1.63 -12.61
CA VAL A 69 8.59 2.95 -12.11
C VAL A 69 7.87 3.69 -13.22
N ILE A 70 6.66 4.11 -12.93
CA ILE A 70 5.86 4.94 -13.83
C ILE A 70 5.99 6.38 -13.36
N ILE A 71 6.52 7.24 -14.23
CA ILE A 71 6.66 8.67 -13.96
C ILE A 71 5.33 9.35 -14.31
N GLY A 72 4.70 9.97 -13.32
CA GLY A 72 3.44 10.67 -13.52
C GLY A 72 3.60 11.92 -14.38
N PRO A 73 2.51 12.40 -15.00
CA PRO A 73 2.52 13.63 -15.78
C PRO A 73 2.99 14.82 -14.94
N GLY A 74 3.91 15.63 -15.50
CA GLY A 74 4.46 16.77 -14.81
C GLY A 74 5.33 16.42 -13.62
N ARG A 75 5.75 15.18 -13.48
CA ARG A 75 6.58 14.65 -12.38
C ARG A 75 5.98 14.94 -11.01
N LYS A 76 4.66 14.92 -10.90
CA LYS A 76 3.98 15.21 -9.62
C LYS A 76 4.11 14.07 -8.62
N GLU A 77 4.03 12.85 -9.08
CA GLU A 77 4.26 11.66 -8.27
C GLU A 77 4.68 10.51 -9.15
N HIS A 78 5.32 9.53 -8.55
CA HIS A 78 5.70 8.31 -9.23
C HIS A 78 4.84 7.17 -8.71
N ALA A 79 4.67 6.15 -9.54
CA ALA A 79 4.05 4.91 -9.15
C ALA A 79 4.98 3.75 -9.46
N VAL A 80 4.84 2.67 -8.73
CA VAL A 80 5.55 1.43 -9.00
C VAL A 80 4.54 0.42 -9.53
N ARG A 81 4.93 -0.31 -10.55
CA ARG A 81 4.10 -1.35 -11.17
C ARG A 81 4.78 -2.70 -11.03
N SER A 82 4.03 -3.68 -10.57
CA SER A 82 4.41 -5.07 -10.72
C SER A 82 3.89 -5.57 -12.07
N LYS A 83 4.78 -5.78 -13.02
CA LYS A 83 4.40 -6.32 -14.33
C LYS A 83 3.94 -7.77 -14.20
N ARG A 84 4.56 -8.52 -13.30
CA ARG A 84 4.25 -9.93 -13.08
C ARG A 84 2.80 -10.13 -12.64
N TYR A 85 2.32 -9.29 -11.74
CA TYR A 85 0.97 -9.43 -11.16
C TYR A 85 -0.05 -8.47 -11.77
N GLY A 86 0.40 -7.38 -12.38
CA GLY A 86 -0.49 -6.44 -13.06
C GLY A 86 -1.19 -5.46 -12.12
N PHE A 87 -0.46 -4.88 -11.18
CA PHE A 87 -1.04 -3.83 -10.31
C PHE A 87 -0.01 -2.75 -10.02
N THR A 88 -0.48 -1.61 -9.51
CA THR A 88 0.36 -0.45 -9.21
C THR A 88 0.11 0.05 -7.80
N TRP A 89 1.11 0.76 -7.26
CA TRP A 89 0.94 1.51 -6.02
C TRP A 89 1.70 2.83 -6.09
N HIS A 90 1.23 3.80 -5.30
CA HIS A 90 1.84 5.13 -5.26
C HIS A 90 3.15 5.12 -4.47
N ALA A 91 4.16 5.79 -5.02
CA ALA A 91 5.44 5.96 -4.34
C ALA A 91 5.56 7.30 -3.61
N PHE A 92 4.72 8.26 -3.93
CA PHE A 92 4.61 9.58 -3.30
C PHE A 92 5.92 10.38 -3.19
N THR A 93 6.88 10.12 -4.06
CA THR A 93 8.12 10.87 -4.02
C THR A 93 8.48 11.37 -5.40
N ARG A 94 8.95 12.61 -5.46
CA ARG A 94 9.38 13.27 -6.67
C ARG A 94 10.90 13.42 -6.72
N GLU A 95 11.55 13.31 -5.57
CA GLU A 95 12.94 13.66 -5.38
C GLU A 95 13.87 12.49 -5.64
N LEU A 96 13.35 11.27 -5.56
CA LEU A 96 14.13 10.07 -5.75
C LEU A 96 14.18 9.67 -7.22
N SER A 97 15.34 9.15 -7.64
CA SER A 97 15.45 8.54 -8.96
C SER A 97 14.65 7.24 -9.04
N PRO A 98 14.33 6.75 -10.25
CA PRO A 98 13.66 5.44 -10.38
C PRO A 98 14.41 4.31 -9.67
N GLU A 99 15.74 4.29 -9.74
CA GLU A 99 16.55 3.27 -9.07
C GLU A 99 16.41 3.34 -7.55
N GLN A 100 16.40 4.55 -7.00
CA GLN A 100 16.21 4.76 -5.56
C GLN A 100 14.82 4.32 -5.10
N ILE A 101 13.80 4.62 -5.89
CA ILE A 101 12.42 4.21 -5.61
C ILE A 101 12.33 2.68 -5.60
N LEU A 102 12.88 2.01 -6.61
CA LEU A 102 12.86 0.55 -6.68
C LEU A 102 13.59 -0.08 -5.50
N ARG A 103 14.73 0.49 -5.11
CA ARG A 103 15.49 0.00 -3.95
C ARG A 103 14.68 0.10 -2.68
N ARG A 104 14.03 1.25 -2.48
CA ARG A 104 13.19 1.48 -1.31
C ARG A 104 11.99 0.53 -1.27
N GLU A 105 11.31 0.37 -2.39
CA GLU A 105 10.14 -0.49 -2.46
C GLU A 105 10.51 -1.97 -2.28
N ARG A 106 11.62 -2.43 -2.87
CA ARG A 106 12.11 -3.79 -2.64
C ARG A 106 12.42 -4.07 -1.18
N ALA A 107 12.89 -3.06 -0.45
CA ALA A 107 13.15 -3.21 0.99
C ALA A 107 11.85 -3.37 1.80
N ARG A 108 10.74 -2.82 1.32
CA ARG A 108 9.43 -2.90 1.98
C ARG A 108 8.68 -4.20 1.68
N LEU A 109 8.95 -4.82 0.54
CA LEU A 109 8.18 -5.97 0.07
C LEU A 109 8.19 -7.19 1.00
N PRO A 110 9.26 -7.49 1.76
CA PRO A 110 9.22 -8.62 2.70
C PRO A 110 8.11 -8.54 3.74
N ARG A 111 7.61 -7.35 4.04
CA ARG A 111 6.49 -7.17 4.96
C ARG A 111 5.18 -7.78 4.45
N LEU A 112 5.06 -7.98 3.14
CA LEU A 112 3.86 -8.60 2.56
C LEU A 112 3.68 -10.05 3.02
N ALA A 113 4.76 -10.75 3.33
CA ALA A 113 4.68 -12.11 3.85
C ALA A 113 3.97 -12.20 5.21
N GLU A 114 3.88 -11.08 5.93
CA GLU A 114 3.22 -11.02 7.23
C GLU A 114 1.69 -10.87 7.12
N ILE A 115 1.18 -10.53 5.95
CA ILE A 115 -0.27 -10.27 5.77
C ILE A 115 -1.09 -11.49 6.15
N GLY A 116 -0.66 -12.67 5.74
CA GLY A 116 -1.38 -13.91 6.02
C GLY A 116 -1.45 -14.28 7.51
N SER A 117 -0.59 -13.70 8.34
CA SER A 117 -0.58 -13.93 9.79
C SER A 117 -1.28 -12.83 10.58
N SER A 118 -1.68 -11.74 9.93
CA SER A 118 -2.38 -10.65 10.60
C SER A 118 -3.83 -11.04 10.91
N PRO A 119 -4.30 -10.84 12.16
CA PRO A 119 -5.68 -11.12 12.50
C PRO A 119 -6.66 -10.06 11.99
N PHE A 120 -6.17 -8.90 11.54
CA PHE A 120 -7.00 -7.76 11.13
C PHE A 120 -6.64 -7.35 9.71
N LEU A 121 -7.39 -7.88 8.74
CA LEU A 121 -7.23 -7.53 7.34
C LEU A 121 -8.45 -6.74 6.86
N TYR A 122 -8.20 -5.75 6.02
CA TYR A 122 -9.26 -4.98 5.37
C TYR A 122 -9.02 -4.93 3.86
N GLU A 123 -10.04 -5.37 3.11
CA GLU A 123 -10.11 -5.18 1.68
C GLU A 123 -11.11 -4.05 1.42
N GLY A 124 -10.66 -2.98 0.78
CA GLY A 124 -11.53 -1.83 0.49
C GLY A 124 -12.66 -2.21 -0.47
N SER A 125 -13.80 -1.55 -0.33
CA SER A 125 -14.92 -1.70 -1.26
C SER A 125 -14.53 -1.16 -2.64
N GLN A 126 -15.00 -1.81 -3.65
CA GLN A 126 -14.80 -1.38 -5.04
C GLN A 126 -15.93 -0.50 -5.51
#